data_33434ec297d651b9a0e388d098f21386
#
_entry.id   33434ec297d651b9a0e388d098f21386
#
_cell.length_a   1.000
_cell.length_b   1.000
_cell.length_c   1.000
_cell.angle_alpha   90.00
_cell.angle_beta   90.00
_cell.angle_gamma   90.00
#
_symmetry.space_group_name_H-M   'P 1'
#
loop_
_entity.id
_entity.type
_entity.pdbx_description
1 polymer ?
#
loop_
_entity_poly.entity_id
_entity_poly.type
_entity_poly.pdbx_seq_one_letter_code
_entity_poly.pdbx_strand_id
1 'polypeptide(L)'
;MSENKLHFETLQLHVGQEEADPATGARAVPIYQTTSYVFNNSAHAAARFGLTDVGNIYGRLTNPTEDVLEKRIAALEGGVAGLAVASGAAAISYTIQALAQNGGHVVAQKTIYGGSYNLLEHTLPNFGITATFVDAHNLKEIEDAIQENTRLVYLETLGNPNSDIPDLDAIAEIAHKHGLPVVVDNTFGTPYLIRPLEHGADIVVHSATKFIGGHGTSLGGIIVDGGKFDWAASGNYPAIAAPNPSYHGISFVDAAGPAAFVTYVRAILLRDTGATISPFNAFLLLQGVETLSLRVERHAENTKKVVEYLANHPQVEKVNHPSLPDHPDHALYQKYFPNGGASIFTFQIKGGVKEAHAFIDHLKIFSLLANVADVKSLVIHPATTTHSQLSEQELLDQGIYQNTIRLSIGTENADDLIADLEQAFQAVKE
;
A
#
# COMPACT_ATOMS: atom_id res chain seq x y z
N MET A 1 -0.04 16.00 32.72
CA MET A 1 -1.25 15.47 32.05
C MET A 1 -0.78 14.35 31.17
N SER A 2 -1.29 13.13 31.32
CA SER A 2 -1.02 12.06 30.39
C SER A 2 -1.48 12.56 29.03
N GLU A 3 -0.60 12.56 28.02
CA GLU A 3 -0.96 12.82 26.64
C GLU A 3 -2.03 11.77 26.25
N ASN A 4 -3.29 12.19 26.23
CA ASN A 4 -4.37 11.35 25.72
C ASN A 4 -4.08 11.12 24.23
N LYS A 5 -3.62 9.92 23.92
CA LYS A 5 -3.40 9.51 22.53
C LYS A 5 -4.75 9.58 21.81
N LEU A 6 -4.88 10.45 20.81
CA LEU A 6 -6.10 10.60 20.02
C LEU A 6 -6.43 9.29 19.29
N HIS A 7 -7.72 9.01 19.13
CA HIS A 7 -8.21 7.88 18.36
C HIS A 7 -8.07 8.12 16.85
N PHE A 8 -8.13 7.05 16.09
CA PHE A 8 -7.94 7.06 14.63
C PHE A 8 -8.84 8.08 13.92
N GLU A 9 -10.12 8.11 14.28
CA GLU A 9 -11.13 8.97 13.67
C GLU A 9 -10.84 10.46 13.89
N THR A 10 -10.19 10.79 15.00
CA THR A 10 -9.74 12.17 15.27
C THR A 10 -8.44 12.48 14.53
N LEU A 11 -7.49 11.52 14.53
CA LEU A 11 -6.23 11.68 13.80
C LEU A 11 -6.46 11.89 12.30
N GLN A 12 -7.36 11.11 11.66
CA GLN A 12 -7.66 11.21 10.23
C GLN A 12 -8.23 12.57 9.81
N LEU A 13 -8.78 13.34 10.76
CA LEU A 13 -9.38 14.65 10.51
C LEU A 13 -8.44 15.82 10.81
N HIS A 14 -7.53 15.66 11.78
CA HIS A 14 -6.85 16.81 12.38
C HIS A 14 -5.34 16.85 12.19
N VAL A 15 -4.65 15.70 12.10
CA VAL A 15 -3.19 15.68 11.99
C VAL A 15 -2.70 16.42 10.75
N GLY A 16 -1.71 17.28 10.94
CA GLY A 16 -1.13 18.14 9.92
C GLY A 16 -1.93 19.43 9.66
N GLN A 17 -3.08 19.60 10.34
CA GLN A 17 -3.92 20.82 10.23
C GLN A 17 -4.60 21.12 11.60
N GLU A 18 -3.84 20.97 12.67
CA GLU A 18 -4.29 21.23 14.02
C GLU A 18 -4.72 22.69 14.19
N GLU A 19 -4.05 23.60 13.46
CA GLU A 19 -4.37 25.01 13.36
C GLU A 19 -4.87 25.38 11.99
N ALA A 20 -5.64 26.45 11.88
CA ALA A 20 -6.06 27.05 10.60
C ALA A 20 -4.85 27.57 9.83
N ASP A 21 -5.00 27.72 8.50
CA ASP A 21 -3.96 28.32 7.65
C ASP A 21 -3.53 29.69 8.20
N PRO A 22 -2.25 29.91 8.51
CA PRO A 22 -1.80 31.11 9.20
C PRO A 22 -1.92 32.40 8.36
N ALA A 23 -1.98 32.25 7.02
CA ALA A 23 -2.06 33.41 6.13
C ALA A 23 -3.51 33.88 5.92
N THR A 24 -4.47 32.97 5.93
CA THR A 24 -5.86 33.26 5.55
C THR A 24 -6.89 32.92 6.62
N GLY A 25 -6.53 32.13 7.64
CA GLY A 25 -7.45 31.55 8.60
C GLY A 25 -8.34 30.44 8.02
N ALA A 26 -8.05 29.92 6.84
CA ALA A 26 -8.83 28.86 6.22
C ALA A 26 -8.79 27.58 7.08
N ARG A 27 -9.99 27.00 7.34
CA ARG A 27 -10.10 25.74 8.08
C ARG A 27 -9.83 24.53 7.21
N ALA A 28 -10.25 24.56 5.94
CA ALA A 28 -9.89 23.51 4.97
C ALA A 28 -8.43 23.65 4.56
N VAL A 29 -7.78 22.52 4.21
CA VAL A 29 -6.40 22.55 3.71
C VAL A 29 -6.36 23.32 2.38
N PRO A 30 -5.60 24.42 2.27
CA PRO A 30 -5.46 25.14 1.00
C PRO A 30 -4.70 24.30 -0.03
N ILE A 31 -5.04 24.48 -1.31
CA ILE A 31 -4.30 23.88 -2.42
C ILE A 31 -3.21 24.85 -2.87
N TYR A 32 -1.97 24.57 -2.48
CA TYR A 32 -0.80 25.35 -2.87
C TYR A 32 -0.30 24.92 -4.25
N GLN A 33 -1.00 25.31 -5.31
CA GLN A 33 -0.66 24.97 -6.70
C GLN A 33 0.46 25.88 -7.20
N THR A 34 1.68 25.61 -6.77
CA THR A 34 2.88 26.38 -7.14
C THR A 34 4.09 25.48 -7.34
N THR A 35 5.01 25.90 -8.23
CA THR A 35 6.27 25.18 -8.46
C THR A 35 7.39 25.65 -7.55
N SER A 36 7.37 26.93 -7.09
CA SER A 36 8.51 27.54 -6.40
C SER A 36 8.06 28.55 -5.37
N TYR A 37 8.98 28.88 -4.47
CA TYR A 37 8.74 29.76 -3.33
C TYR A 37 9.79 30.87 -3.28
N VAL A 38 9.37 32.09 -2.91
CA VAL A 38 10.24 33.26 -2.86
C VAL A 38 11.05 33.26 -1.57
N PHE A 39 12.34 33.57 -1.67
CA PHE A 39 13.21 33.78 -0.52
C PHE A 39 13.22 35.26 -0.11
N ASN A 40 13.41 35.53 1.19
CA ASN A 40 13.46 36.91 1.70
C ASN A 40 14.69 37.68 1.18
N ASN A 41 15.83 37.00 1.01
CA ASN A 41 17.10 37.52 0.51
C ASN A 41 18.04 36.37 0.15
N SER A 42 19.23 36.70 -0.38
CA SER A 42 20.23 35.71 -0.82
C SER A 42 20.77 34.84 0.34
N ALA A 43 20.88 35.41 1.54
CA ALA A 43 21.33 34.65 2.70
C ALA A 43 20.28 33.60 3.15
N HIS A 44 19.00 33.97 3.12
CA HIS A 44 17.89 33.04 3.35
C HIS A 44 17.88 31.93 2.30
N ALA A 45 18.08 32.25 1.01
CA ALA A 45 18.18 31.23 -0.04
C ALA A 45 19.33 30.26 0.24
N ALA A 46 20.53 30.77 0.55
CA ALA A 46 21.69 29.95 0.88
C ALA A 46 21.45 29.02 2.08
N ALA A 47 20.80 29.53 3.14
CA ALA A 47 20.45 28.75 4.33
C ALA A 47 19.50 27.58 4.01
N ARG A 48 18.50 27.81 3.15
CA ARG A 48 17.56 26.77 2.67
C ARG A 48 18.29 25.67 1.91
N PHE A 49 19.14 26.02 0.94
CA PHE A 49 19.92 25.05 0.17
C PHE A 49 21.02 24.36 1.00
N GLY A 50 21.55 25.05 2.01
CA GLY A 50 22.51 24.51 2.95
C GLY A 50 21.90 23.66 4.07
N LEU A 51 20.58 23.44 4.07
CA LEU A 51 19.82 22.69 5.08
C LEU A 51 19.94 23.24 6.52
N THR A 52 20.34 24.51 6.65
CA THR A 52 20.44 25.20 7.96
C THR A 52 19.16 25.98 8.31
N ASP A 53 18.23 26.09 7.38
CA ASP A 53 16.90 26.64 7.58
C ASP A 53 15.86 25.76 6.91
N VAL A 54 14.76 25.47 7.63
CA VAL A 54 13.71 24.52 7.18
C VAL A 54 12.61 25.27 6.43
N GLY A 55 12.11 24.69 5.32
CA GLY A 55 10.92 25.16 4.60
C GLY A 55 10.96 24.87 3.11
N ASN A 56 10.01 25.50 2.42
CA ASN A 56 9.77 25.22 1.02
C ASN A 56 10.82 25.91 0.11
N ILE A 57 11.25 25.17 -0.90
CA ILE A 57 12.18 25.64 -1.95
C ILE A 57 11.51 25.48 -3.33
N TYR A 58 11.08 24.25 -3.62
CA TYR A 58 10.53 23.86 -4.91
C TYR A 58 9.48 22.76 -4.72
N GLY A 59 8.34 22.86 -5.41
CA GLY A 59 7.17 22.00 -5.23
C GLY A 59 7.41 20.50 -5.44
N ARG A 60 8.47 20.10 -6.16
CA ARG A 60 8.85 18.70 -6.29
C ARG A 60 9.37 18.10 -4.98
N LEU A 61 10.01 18.92 -4.12
CA LEU A 61 10.60 18.48 -2.85
C LEU A 61 9.62 18.60 -1.69
N THR A 62 8.93 19.74 -1.61
CA THR A 62 8.04 20.09 -0.51
C THR A 62 6.90 20.98 -0.99
N ASN A 63 5.70 20.68 -0.49
CA ASN A 63 4.51 21.47 -0.74
C ASN A 63 3.59 21.42 0.49
N PRO A 64 3.03 22.54 0.97
CA PRO A 64 2.22 22.54 2.19
C PRO A 64 0.96 21.67 2.13
N THR A 65 0.35 21.50 0.95
CA THR A 65 -0.81 20.61 0.79
C THR A 65 -0.40 19.14 0.91
N GLU A 66 0.72 18.78 0.29
CA GLU A 66 1.30 17.44 0.34
C GLU A 66 1.79 17.10 1.75
N ASP A 67 2.39 18.05 2.47
CA ASP A 67 2.87 17.90 3.85
C ASP A 67 1.76 17.48 4.81
N VAL A 68 0.54 18.03 4.66
CA VAL A 68 -0.62 17.60 5.46
C VAL A 68 -0.96 16.13 5.19
N LEU A 69 -0.95 15.70 3.93
CA LEU A 69 -1.22 14.30 3.57
C LEU A 69 -0.15 13.37 4.16
N GLU A 70 1.12 13.74 4.03
CA GLU A 70 2.27 12.99 4.52
C GLU A 70 2.21 12.81 6.05
N LYS A 71 2.02 13.89 6.81
CA LYS A 71 1.89 13.87 8.27
C LYS A 71 0.70 13.04 8.72
N ARG A 72 -0.43 13.20 8.05
CA ARG A 72 -1.67 12.52 8.42
C ARG A 72 -1.56 11.01 8.24
N ILE A 73 -1.09 10.54 7.09
CA ILE A 73 -0.91 9.09 6.86
C ILE A 73 0.19 8.52 7.77
N ALA A 74 1.30 9.23 7.96
CA ALA A 74 2.33 8.79 8.90
C ALA A 74 1.78 8.60 10.32
N ALA A 75 0.98 9.54 10.82
CA ALA A 75 0.35 9.42 12.14
C ALA A 75 -0.67 8.27 12.21
N LEU A 76 -1.45 8.05 11.16
CA LEU A 76 -2.42 6.95 11.08
C LEU A 76 -1.73 5.57 11.08
N GLU A 77 -0.60 5.43 10.41
CA GLU A 77 0.23 4.21 10.46
C GLU A 77 1.04 4.07 11.76
N GLY A 78 1.23 5.16 12.51
CA GLY A 78 2.10 5.18 13.69
C GLY A 78 3.59 5.33 13.34
N GLY A 79 3.89 5.85 12.15
CA GLY A 79 5.24 6.16 11.69
C GLY A 79 5.73 7.54 12.11
N VAL A 80 7.01 7.82 11.87
CA VAL A 80 7.66 9.08 12.26
C VAL A 80 7.60 10.13 11.14
N ALA A 81 7.51 9.71 9.89
CA ALA A 81 7.43 10.60 8.73
C ALA A 81 6.82 9.89 7.51
N GLY A 82 6.25 10.66 6.60
CA GLY A 82 5.68 10.20 5.33
C GLY A 82 6.24 10.94 4.13
N LEU A 83 6.13 10.33 2.96
CA LEU A 83 6.44 10.94 1.67
C LEU A 83 5.35 10.60 0.66
N ALA A 84 4.71 11.62 0.13
CA ALA A 84 3.75 11.48 -0.96
C ALA A 84 4.45 11.49 -2.32
N VAL A 85 4.05 10.57 -3.19
CA VAL A 85 4.61 10.41 -4.54
C VAL A 85 3.48 10.17 -5.55
N ALA A 86 3.79 10.22 -6.84
CA ALA A 86 2.83 10.24 -7.94
C ALA A 86 1.91 9.00 -8.01
N SER A 87 2.35 7.86 -7.49
CA SER A 87 1.58 6.60 -7.54
C SER A 87 2.09 5.57 -6.54
N GLY A 88 1.30 4.53 -6.26
CA GLY A 88 1.75 3.38 -5.49
C GLY A 88 2.97 2.69 -6.12
N ALA A 89 3.00 2.57 -7.44
CA ALA A 89 4.15 2.03 -8.16
C ALA A 89 5.44 2.86 -7.91
N ALA A 90 5.33 4.19 -7.85
CA ALA A 90 6.46 5.05 -7.49
C ALA A 90 6.90 4.83 -6.03
N ALA A 91 5.95 4.68 -5.10
CA ALA A 91 6.27 4.40 -3.70
C ALA A 91 7.04 3.09 -3.54
N ILE A 92 6.58 2.02 -4.17
CA ILE A 92 7.23 0.70 -4.16
C ILE A 92 8.61 0.78 -4.83
N SER A 93 8.67 1.33 -6.05
CA SER A 93 9.90 1.43 -6.82
C SER A 93 10.98 2.24 -6.11
N TYR A 94 10.64 3.38 -5.53
CA TYR A 94 11.58 4.20 -4.77
C TYR A 94 12.07 3.50 -3.50
N THR A 95 11.18 2.83 -2.79
CA THR A 95 11.54 2.09 -1.58
C THR A 95 12.53 0.97 -1.90
N ILE A 96 12.25 0.16 -2.92
CA ILE A 96 13.14 -0.93 -3.32
C ILE A 96 14.46 -0.39 -3.86
N GLN A 97 14.45 0.62 -4.71
CA GLN A 97 15.67 1.22 -5.26
C GLN A 97 16.54 1.86 -4.18
N ALA A 98 15.93 2.52 -3.18
CA ALA A 98 16.65 3.11 -2.06
C ALA A 98 17.43 2.07 -1.25
N LEU A 99 16.83 0.90 -1.03
CA LEU A 99 17.39 -0.16 -0.19
C LEU A 99 18.30 -1.12 -0.96
N ALA A 100 17.88 -1.55 -2.15
CA ALA A 100 18.53 -2.63 -2.91
C ALA A 100 19.41 -2.13 -4.06
N GLN A 101 19.76 -0.85 -4.13
CA GLN A 101 20.69 -0.32 -5.13
C GLN A 101 22.05 -1.05 -5.11
N ASN A 102 22.83 -0.91 -6.19
CA ASN A 102 24.17 -1.48 -6.33
C ASN A 102 24.23 -3.02 -6.27
N GLY A 103 23.28 -3.69 -6.91
CA GLY A 103 23.28 -5.16 -7.00
C GLY A 103 22.61 -5.85 -5.80
N GLY A 104 21.75 -5.15 -5.08
CA GLY A 104 21.00 -5.73 -3.97
C GLY A 104 19.94 -6.73 -4.40
N HIS A 105 19.54 -7.56 -3.45
CA HIS A 105 18.55 -8.61 -3.62
C HIS A 105 17.36 -8.38 -2.69
N VAL A 106 16.18 -8.79 -3.13
CA VAL A 106 14.89 -8.70 -2.40
C VAL A 106 14.32 -10.09 -2.17
N VAL A 107 13.94 -10.41 -0.96
CA VAL A 107 13.06 -11.56 -0.68
C VAL A 107 11.62 -11.04 -0.68
N ALA A 108 10.79 -11.51 -1.61
CA ALA A 108 9.45 -11.01 -1.81
C ALA A 108 8.40 -12.12 -1.68
N GLN A 109 7.27 -11.84 -1.05
CA GLN A 109 6.11 -12.72 -1.08
C GLN A 109 5.67 -12.95 -2.54
N LYS A 110 5.33 -14.19 -2.91
CA LYS A 110 4.93 -14.53 -4.29
C LYS A 110 3.54 -14.03 -4.68
N THR A 111 2.63 -13.91 -3.72
CA THR A 111 1.23 -13.50 -3.91
C THR A 111 1.07 -11.99 -3.69
N ILE A 112 1.82 -11.19 -4.43
CA ILE A 112 1.78 -9.72 -4.39
C ILE A 112 1.07 -9.17 -5.62
N TYR A 113 0.79 -7.87 -5.59
CA TYR A 113 0.23 -7.15 -6.73
C TYR A 113 1.04 -7.42 -8.02
N GLY A 114 0.36 -7.78 -9.11
CA GLY A 114 1.01 -8.14 -10.37
C GLY A 114 1.97 -7.09 -10.92
N GLY A 115 1.71 -5.79 -10.67
CA GLY A 115 2.64 -4.72 -11.01
C GLY A 115 3.93 -4.75 -10.18
N SER A 116 3.86 -5.11 -8.90
CA SER A 116 5.02 -5.28 -8.04
C SER A 116 5.83 -6.52 -8.42
N TYR A 117 5.12 -7.61 -8.74
CA TYR A 117 5.76 -8.82 -9.29
C TYR A 117 6.54 -8.49 -10.57
N ASN A 118 5.88 -7.87 -11.55
CA ASN A 118 6.51 -7.50 -12.82
C ASN A 118 7.68 -6.51 -12.64
N LEU A 119 7.57 -5.59 -11.69
CA LEU A 119 8.66 -4.67 -11.33
C LEU A 119 9.89 -5.44 -10.84
N LEU A 120 9.72 -6.37 -9.91
CA LEU A 120 10.78 -7.15 -9.30
C LEU A 120 11.37 -8.20 -10.25
N GLU A 121 10.53 -8.90 -11.03
CA GLU A 121 10.96 -9.99 -11.89
C GLU A 121 11.58 -9.51 -13.21
N HIS A 122 11.03 -8.45 -13.82
CA HIS A 122 11.39 -8.07 -15.17
C HIS A 122 12.04 -6.70 -15.31
N THR A 123 11.63 -5.72 -14.51
CA THR A 123 12.10 -4.34 -14.67
C THR A 123 13.38 -4.07 -13.92
N LEU A 124 13.41 -4.32 -12.63
CA LEU A 124 14.54 -4.01 -11.75
C LEU A 124 15.80 -4.84 -12.01
N PRO A 125 15.75 -6.08 -12.54
CA PRO A 125 16.95 -6.78 -12.96
C PRO A 125 17.77 -6.03 -14.01
N ASN A 126 17.14 -5.23 -14.88
CA ASN A 126 17.85 -4.37 -15.83
C ASN A 126 18.62 -3.21 -15.14
N PHE A 127 18.33 -2.94 -13.87
CA PHE A 127 19.04 -1.97 -13.02
C PHE A 127 19.91 -2.65 -11.96
N GLY A 128 20.13 -3.97 -12.10
CA GLY A 128 21.00 -4.75 -11.21
C GLY A 128 20.36 -5.15 -9.87
N ILE A 129 19.05 -4.98 -9.68
CA ILE A 129 18.33 -5.42 -8.49
C ILE A 129 17.62 -6.74 -8.82
N THR A 130 17.85 -7.77 -7.99
CA THR A 130 17.25 -9.10 -8.18
C THR A 130 16.27 -9.42 -7.05
N ALA A 131 15.40 -10.41 -7.29
CA ALA A 131 14.44 -10.86 -6.28
C ALA A 131 14.32 -12.39 -6.26
N THR A 132 13.96 -12.93 -5.09
CA THR A 132 13.47 -14.30 -4.92
C THR A 132 12.06 -14.26 -4.35
N PHE A 133 11.11 -14.87 -5.07
CA PHE A 133 9.73 -14.98 -4.61
C PHE A 133 9.57 -16.22 -3.75
N VAL A 134 8.92 -16.05 -2.60
CA VAL A 134 8.75 -17.09 -1.58
C VAL A 134 7.30 -17.23 -1.18
N ASP A 135 6.94 -18.42 -0.69
CA ASP A 135 5.68 -18.62 0.00
C ASP A 135 5.76 -18.00 1.40
N ALA A 136 4.99 -16.92 1.63
CA ALA A 136 4.98 -16.23 2.91
C ALA A 136 4.44 -17.06 4.09
N HIS A 137 3.78 -18.19 3.83
CA HIS A 137 3.38 -19.18 4.85
C HIS A 137 4.51 -20.15 5.22
N ASN A 138 5.59 -20.19 4.44
CA ASN A 138 6.75 -21.05 4.68
C ASN A 138 7.93 -20.23 5.22
N LEU A 139 7.99 -20.07 6.54
CA LEU A 139 9.04 -19.30 7.21
C LEU A 139 10.45 -19.81 6.89
N LYS A 140 10.61 -21.13 6.68
CA LYS A 140 11.90 -21.69 6.30
C LYS A 140 12.32 -21.27 4.89
N GLU A 141 11.40 -21.23 3.93
CA GLU A 141 11.67 -20.77 2.57
C GLU A 141 12.11 -19.31 2.55
N ILE A 142 11.50 -18.48 3.42
CA ILE A 142 11.90 -17.06 3.58
C ILE A 142 13.34 -16.98 4.07
N GLU A 143 13.71 -17.72 5.12
CA GLU A 143 15.06 -17.71 5.69
C GLU A 143 16.10 -18.28 4.69
N ASP A 144 15.77 -19.38 4.00
CA ASP A 144 16.64 -20.00 2.99
C ASP A 144 16.88 -19.11 1.76
N ALA A 145 15.93 -18.20 1.44
CA ALA A 145 16.04 -17.26 0.32
C ALA A 145 16.96 -16.06 0.61
N ILE A 146 17.33 -15.82 1.87
CA ILE A 146 18.19 -14.72 2.26
C ILE A 146 19.62 -14.97 1.77
N GLN A 147 20.18 -14.04 1.02
CA GLN A 147 21.53 -14.05 0.45
C GLN A 147 22.39 -12.96 1.09
N GLU A 148 23.70 -12.99 0.88
CA GLU A 148 24.63 -11.95 1.37
C GLU A 148 24.28 -10.54 0.89
N ASN A 149 23.79 -10.44 -0.35
CA ASN A 149 23.35 -9.18 -0.95
C ASN A 149 21.86 -8.88 -0.76
N THR A 150 21.12 -9.65 0.04
CA THR A 150 19.72 -9.30 0.39
C THR A 150 19.69 -7.99 1.15
N ARG A 151 18.71 -7.14 0.84
CA ARG A 151 18.58 -5.79 1.42
C ARG A 151 17.22 -5.51 2.04
N LEU A 152 16.19 -6.29 1.75
CA LEU A 152 14.88 -6.18 2.36
C LEU A 152 14.06 -7.44 2.17
N VAL A 153 13.05 -7.58 3.02
CA VAL A 153 11.90 -8.48 2.82
C VAL A 153 10.69 -7.62 2.43
N TYR A 154 10.00 -7.98 1.35
CA TYR A 154 8.85 -7.25 0.83
C TYR A 154 7.57 -8.10 0.92
N LEU A 155 6.53 -7.58 1.57
CA LEU A 155 5.26 -8.25 1.84
C LEU A 155 4.07 -7.34 1.51
N GLU A 156 2.89 -7.95 1.33
CA GLU A 156 1.59 -7.27 1.37
C GLU A 156 0.79 -7.78 2.58
N THR A 157 0.05 -6.90 3.25
CA THR A 157 -0.81 -7.28 4.40
C THR A 157 -1.93 -8.23 4.00
N LEU A 158 -2.43 -8.06 2.79
CA LEU A 158 -3.44 -8.88 2.13
C LEU A 158 -3.03 -9.06 0.68
N GLY A 159 -2.71 -10.28 0.30
CA GLY A 159 -2.25 -10.62 -1.05
C GLY A 159 -3.32 -10.39 -2.12
N ASN A 160 -2.87 -10.21 -3.35
CA ASN A 160 -3.73 -9.97 -4.51
C ASN A 160 -3.57 -11.12 -5.52
N PRO A 161 -4.65 -11.84 -5.89
CA PRO A 161 -6.05 -11.47 -5.70
C PRO A 161 -6.76 -12.14 -4.52
N ASN A 162 -6.12 -13.02 -3.78
CA ASN A 162 -6.78 -13.99 -2.91
C ASN A 162 -6.88 -13.55 -1.44
N SER A 163 -6.32 -12.39 -1.07
CA SER A 163 -6.30 -11.88 0.31
C SER A 163 -5.64 -12.84 1.32
N ASP A 164 -4.63 -13.60 0.88
CA ASP A 164 -3.78 -14.39 1.76
C ASP A 164 -2.98 -13.49 2.72
N ILE A 165 -2.74 -13.98 3.93
CA ILE A 165 -2.19 -13.20 5.03
C ILE A 165 -0.86 -13.77 5.49
N PRO A 166 0.27 -13.05 5.35
CA PRO A 166 1.54 -13.46 5.93
C PRO A 166 1.56 -13.29 7.46
N ASP A 167 2.29 -14.13 8.19
CA ASP A 167 2.56 -13.87 9.61
C ASP A 167 3.66 -12.80 9.75
N LEU A 168 3.21 -11.54 9.80
CA LEU A 168 4.10 -10.37 9.84
C LEU A 168 5.08 -10.43 11.00
N ASP A 169 4.63 -10.81 12.22
CA ASP A 169 5.47 -10.85 13.41
C ASP A 169 6.59 -11.87 13.24
N ALA A 170 6.27 -13.07 12.75
CA ALA A 170 7.24 -14.14 12.56
C ALA A 170 8.25 -13.83 11.44
N ILE A 171 7.78 -13.23 10.34
CA ILE A 171 8.65 -12.84 9.21
C ILE A 171 9.57 -11.69 9.62
N ALA A 172 9.07 -10.72 10.37
CA ALA A 172 9.87 -9.61 10.87
C ALA A 172 10.98 -10.10 11.82
N GLU A 173 10.69 -11.08 12.68
CA GLU A 173 11.72 -11.68 13.53
C GLU A 173 12.86 -12.31 12.72
N ILE A 174 12.54 -13.04 11.64
CA ILE A 174 13.55 -13.62 10.74
C ILE A 174 14.35 -12.51 10.04
N ALA A 175 13.69 -11.54 9.44
CA ALA A 175 14.35 -10.46 8.71
C ALA A 175 15.31 -9.66 9.62
N HIS A 176 14.85 -9.27 10.80
CA HIS A 176 15.66 -8.51 11.76
C HIS A 176 16.86 -9.29 12.30
N LYS A 177 16.75 -10.59 12.48
CA LYS A 177 17.88 -11.47 12.82
C LYS A 177 19.02 -11.35 11.78
N HIS A 178 18.68 -11.14 10.53
CA HIS A 178 19.63 -10.96 9.42
C HIS A 178 19.96 -9.49 9.16
N GLY A 179 19.51 -8.54 10.00
CA GLY A 179 19.75 -7.10 9.83
C GLY A 179 19.05 -6.51 8.60
N LEU A 180 17.92 -7.08 8.20
CA LEU A 180 17.12 -6.67 7.03
C LEU A 180 15.86 -5.94 7.47
N PRO A 181 15.51 -4.79 6.86
CA PRO A 181 14.23 -4.15 7.07
C PRO A 181 13.10 -4.91 6.39
N VAL A 182 11.92 -4.83 6.98
CA VAL A 182 10.68 -5.35 6.42
C VAL A 182 9.88 -4.19 5.83
N VAL A 183 9.58 -4.30 4.54
CA VAL A 183 8.74 -3.37 3.79
C VAL A 183 7.38 -4.02 3.56
N VAL A 184 6.32 -3.36 3.99
CA VAL A 184 4.96 -3.88 3.85
C VAL A 184 4.10 -2.93 3.03
N ASP A 185 3.52 -3.44 1.95
CA ASP A 185 2.45 -2.76 1.23
C ASP A 185 1.13 -2.97 1.98
N ASN A 186 0.63 -1.89 2.58
CA ASN A 186 -0.60 -1.89 3.36
C ASN A 186 -1.79 -1.31 2.60
N THR A 187 -1.73 -1.35 1.27
CA THR A 187 -2.79 -0.79 0.40
C THR A 187 -4.15 -1.40 0.70
N PHE A 188 -4.24 -2.72 0.90
CA PHE A 188 -5.51 -3.41 1.15
C PHE A 188 -5.89 -3.43 2.64
N GLY A 189 -4.91 -3.48 3.53
CA GLY A 189 -5.16 -3.43 4.97
C GLY A 189 -5.62 -2.05 5.43
N THR A 190 -5.06 -1.01 4.88
CA THR A 190 -5.19 0.39 5.33
C THR A 190 -4.71 0.60 6.77
N PRO A 191 -4.32 1.79 7.17
CA PRO A 191 -3.92 2.04 8.57
C PRO A 191 -5.09 1.89 9.57
N TYR A 192 -6.31 1.78 9.07
CA TYR A 192 -7.51 1.59 9.90
C TYR A 192 -7.68 0.13 10.36
N LEU A 193 -7.46 -0.85 9.48
CA LEU A 193 -7.64 -2.26 9.81
C LEU A 193 -6.41 -2.86 10.46
N ILE A 194 -5.21 -2.47 10.00
CA ILE A 194 -3.93 -2.98 10.51
C ILE A 194 -2.84 -1.91 10.37
N ARG A 195 -1.94 -1.86 11.34
CA ARG A 195 -0.72 -1.04 11.31
C ARG A 195 0.51 -1.95 11.29
N PRO A 196 1.10 -2.23 10.13
CA PRO A 196 2.23 -3.15 10.03
C PRO A 196 3.45 -2.73 10.88
N LEU A 197 3.62 -1.43 11.16
CA LEU A 197 4.67 -0.93 12.05
C LEU A 197 4.53 -1.41 13.51
N GLU A 198 3.35 -1.85 13.91
CA GLU A 198 3.09 -2.49 15.21
C GLU A 198 3.42 -3.99 15.19
N HIS A 199 3.66 -4.55 13.98
CA HIS A 199 3.94 -5.96 13.71
C HIS A 199 5.32 -6.18 13.06
N GLY A 200 6.27 -5.31 13.36
CA GLY A 200 7.67 -5.45 12.96
C GLY A 200 8.00 -4.95 11.56
N ALA A 201 7.08 -4.34 10.82
CA ALA A 201 7.45 -3.60 9.61
C ALA A 201 8.29 -2.37 9.96
N ASP A 202 9.24 -2.05 9.10
CA ASP A 202 10.11 -0.87 9.25
C ASP A 202 9.65 0.25 8.33
N ILE A 203 9.12 -0.11 7.16
CA ILE A 203 8.61 0.79 6.15
C ILE A 203 7.26 0.28 5.68
N VAL A 204 6.29 1.19 5.56
CA VAL A 204 4.99 0.90 4.97
C VAL A 204 4.82 1.69 3.68
N VAL A 205 4.30 1.04 2.64
CA VAL A 205 3.94 1.71 1.39
C VAL A 205 2.44 1.58 1.12
N HIS A 206 1.90 2.56 0.41
CA HIS A 206 0.51 2.55 -0.03
C HIS A 206 0.36 3.01 -1.48
N SER A 207 -0.49 2.34 -2.21
CA SER A 207 -1.19 2.98 -3.31
C SER A 207 -2.35 3.79 -2.75
N ALA A 208 -2.14 5.09 -2.52
CA ALA A 208 -3.19 5.99 -2.02
C ALA A 208 -4.37 6.13 -3.01
N THR A 209 -4.16 5.71 -4.25
CA THR A 209 -5.18 5.58 -5.31
C THR A 209 -6.37 4.72 -4.87
N LYS A 210 -6.13 3.73 -4.00
CA LYS A 210 -7.09 2.68 -3.60
C LYS A 210 -7.96 3.18 -2.43
N PHE A 211 -8.04 2.46 -1.31
CA PHE A 211 -8.89 2.83 -0.18
C PHE A 211 -8.65 4.23 0.39
N ILE A 212 -7.42 4.73 0.38
CA ILE A 212 -7.12 6.08 0.90
C ILE A 212 -7.90 7.13 0.12
N GLY A 213 -7.78 7.16 -1.21
CA GLY A 213 -8.61 8.02 -2.07
C GLY A 213 -10.05 7.57 -2.15
N GLY A 214 -10.27 6.29 -2.39
CA GLY A 214 -11.55 5.59 -2.32
C GLY A 214 -12.53 5.83 -3.47
N HIS A 215 -12.26 6.75 -4.40
CA HIS A 215 -13.22 7.21 -5.40
C HIS A 215 -12.77 7.02 -6.85
N GLY A 216 -11.59 6.41 -7.08
CA GLY A 216 -11.06 6.20 -8.42
C GLY A 216 -10.73 7.48 -9.20
N THR A 217 -10.59 8.62 -8.50
CA THR A 217 -10.42 9.94 -9.13
C THR A 217 -8.98 10.39 -9.24
N SER A 218 -8.07 9.86 -8.42
CA SER A 218 -6.73 10.40 -8.28
C SER A 218 -5.69 9.32 -8.03
N LEU A 219 -4.57 9.38 -8.73
CA LEU A 219 -3.41 8.56 -8.44
C LEU A 219 -2.58 9.17 -7.30
N GLY A 220 -1.99 8.34 -6.48
CA GLY A 220 -1.01 8.73 -5.48
C GLY A 220 -0.37 7.52 -4.81
N GLY A 221 0.80 7.73 -4.24
CA GLY A 221 1.51 6.76 -3.41
C GLY A 221 2.00 7.43 -2.13
N ILE A 222 2.15 6.64 -1.09
CA ILE A 222 2.71 7.09 0.18
C ILE A 222 3.77 6.09 0.63
N ILE A 223 4.88 6.61 1.14
CA ILE A 223 5.90 5.85 1.87
C ILE A 223 5.88 6.35 3.31
N VAL A 224 5.79 5.46 4.28
CA VAL A 224 5.84 5.77 5.71
C VAL A 224 7.06 5.13 6.33
N ASP A 225 7.89 5.95 6.98
CA ASP A 225 9.07 5.52 7.74
C ASP A 225 8.67 5.22 9.19
N GLY A 226 8.95 4.00 9.64
CA GLY A 226 8.69 3.58 11.02
C GLY A 226 9.67 4.17 12.04
N GLY A 227 10.84 4.61 11.58
CA GLY A 227 11.85 5.28 12.40
C GLY A 227 12.58 4.39 13.42
N LYS A 228 12.42 3.07 13.34
CA LYS A 228 12.99 2.13 14.33
C LYS A 228 14.19 1.35 13.81
N PHE A 229 14.36 1.24 12.50
CA PHE A 229 15.45 0.46 11.90
C PHE A 229 16.77 1.20 12.01
N ASP A 230 17.81 0.50 12.47
CA ASP A 230 19.19 1.05 12.56
C ASP A 230 19.92 0.91 11.24
N TRP A 231 19.86 1.96 10.43
CA TRP A 231 20.49 2.00 9.08
C TRP A 231 22.02 1.90 9.10
N ALA A 232 22.65 2.21 10.22
CA ALA A 232 24.11 2.20 10.36
C ALA A 232 24.65 0.84 10.81
N ALA A 233 23.87 0.07 11.59
CA ALA A 233 24.37 -1.11 12.30
C ALA A 233 24.94 -2.20 11.39
N SER A 234 24.30 -2.48 10.25
CA SER A 234 24.73 -3.56 9.35
C SER A 234 25.80 -3.16 8.33
N GLY A 235 26.00 -1.87 8.10
CA GLY A 235 26.83 -1.36 6.99
C GLY A 235 26.25 -1.59 5.59
N ASN A 236 25.04 -2.17 5.49
CA ASN A 236 24.41 -2.53 4.21
C ASN A 236 23.72 -1.35 3.51
N TYR A 237 23.53 -0.22 4.20
CA TYR A 237 22.78 0.94 3.70
C TYR A 237 23.62 2.23 3.68
N PRO A 238 24.80 2.21 3.00
CA PRO A 238 25.71 3.36 3.01
C PRO A 238 25.11 4.61 2.36
N ALA A 239 24.14 4.47 1.45
CA ALA A 239 23.46 5.60 0.83
C ALA A 239 22.64 6.44 1.84
N ILE A 240 22.21 5.82 2.95
CA ILE A 240 21.45 6.47 4.03
C ILE A 240 22.37 6.85 5.18
N ALA A 241 23.28 5.94 5.57
CA ALA A 241 24.07 6.05 6.79
C ALA A 241 25.46 6.68 6.60
N ALA A 242 26.05 6.60 5.40
CA ALA A 242 27.36 7.18 5.15
C ALA A 242 27.27 8.65 4.68
N PRO A 243 28.38 9.42 4.80
CA PRO A 243 28.47 10.79 4.28
C PRO A 243 28.12 10.88 2.80
N ASN A 244 27.16 11.74 2.44
CA ASN A 244 26.68 11.89 1.08
C ASN A 244 27.40 13.07 0.37
N PRO A 245 28.09 12.86 -0.76
CA PRO A 245 28.82 13.91 -1.45
C PRO A 245 27.90 15.00 -2.05
N SER A 246 26.65 14.67 -2.40
CA SER A 246 25.67 15.65 -2.90
C SER A 246 25.12 16.56 -1.79
N TYR A 247 25.33 16.19 -0.52
CA TYR A 247 24.88 16.94 0.65
C TYR A 247 26.07 17.32 1.57
N HIS A 248 27.15 17.78 0.96
CA HIS A 248 28.34 18.31 1.67
C HIS A 248 28.95 17.34 2.69
N GLY A 249 28.80 16.03 2.49
CA GLY A 249 29.34 15.00 3.38
C GLY A 249 28.48 14.74 4.63
N ILE A 250 27.25 15.23 4.70
CA ILE A 250 26.29 14.90 5.77
C ILE A 250 25.62 13.57 5.44
N SER A 251 25.45 12.68 6.41
CA SER A 251 24.65 11.47 6.27
C SER A 251 23.16 11.77 6.55
N PHE A 252 22.25 10.98 5.97
CA PHE A 252 20.83 11.15 6.25
C PHE A 252 20.45 10.73 7.66
N VAL A 253 21.18 9.79 8.27
CA VAL A 253 21.03 9.42 9.68
C VAL A 253 21.35 10.61 10.58
N ASP A 254 22.45 11.34 10.31
CA ASP A 254 22.81 12.52 11.09
C ASP A 254 21.84 13.70 10.86
N ALA A 255 21.36 13.86 9.61
CA ALA A 255 20.50 14.98 9.23
C ALA A 255 19.04 14.83 9.72
N ALA A 256 18.51 13.62 9.72
CA ALA A 256 17.07 13.37 9.93
C ALA A 256 16.74 12.35 11.02
N GLY A 257 17.76 11.73 11.64
CA GLY A 257 17.55 10.75 12.72
C GLY A 257 16.57 9.64 12.33
N PRO A 258 15.46 9.46 13.07
CA PRO A 258 14.48 8.42 12.80
C PRO A 258 13.84 8.50 11.40
N ALA A 259 13.79 9.68 10.77
CA ALA A 259 13.22 9.88 9.43
C ALA A 259 14.28 9.80 8.31
N ALA A 260 15.43 9.17 8.57
CA ALA A 260 16.56 9.11 7.65
C ALA A 260 16.19 8.49 6.30
N PHE A 261 15.44 7.39 6.31
CA PHE A 261 15.07 6.68 5.09
C PHE A 261 14.17 7.54 4.18
N VAL A 262 13.08 8.06 4.70
CA VAL A 262 12.16 8.86 3.90
C VAL A 262 12.78 10.18 3.45
N THR A 263 13.69 10.74 4.24
CA THR A 263 14.46 11.93 3.89
C THR A 263 15.42 11.65 2.73
N TYR A 264 16.11 10.49 2.75
CA TYR A 264 16.93 10.03 1.63
C TYR A 264 16.10 9.89 0.34
N VAL A 265 14.94 9.22 0.42
CA VAL A 265 14.07 9.04 -0.75
C VAL A 265 13.62 10.39 -1.33
N ARG A 266 13.22 11.34 -0.48
CA ARG A 266 12.84 12.71 -0.88
C ARG A 266 13.98 13.46 -1.54
N ALA A 267 15.13 13.47 -0.86
CA ALA A 267 16.27 14.31 -1.23
C ALA A 267 17.05 13.78 -2.46
N ILE A 268 17.00 12.49 -2.72
CA ILE A 268 17.72 11.84 -3.82
C ILE A 268 16.73 11.36 -4.89
N LEU A 269 15.93 10.33 -4.61
CA LEU A 269 15.13 9.68 -5.64
C LEU A 269 14.02 10.58 -6.17
N LEU A 270 13.20 11.16 -5.29
CA LEU A 270 12.13 12.05 -5.70
C LEU A 270 12.67 13.31 -6.40
N ARG A 271 13.70 13.93 -5.82
CA ARG A 271 14.33 15.13 -6.39
C ARG A 271 14.84 14.89 -7.80
N ASP A 272 15.54 13.76 -8.00
CA ASP A 272 16.33 13.53 -9.22
C ASP A 272 15.55 12.80 -10.32
N THR A 273 14.54 11.97 -9.95
CA THR A 273 13.75 11.19 -10.91
C THR A 273 12.31 11.68 -11.08
N GLY A 274 11.79 12.50 -10.15
CA GLY A 274 10.67 13.40 -10.38
C GLY A 274 9.26 12.80 -10.32
N ALA A 275 9.04 11.64 -9.67
CA ALA A 275 7.67 11.08 -9.48
C ALA A 275 6.89 11.83 -8.39
N THR A 276 6.80 13.16 -8.50
CA THR A 276 6.09 14.01 -7.55
C THR A 276 4.58 13.93 -7.75
N ILE A 277 3.83 13.96 -6.65
CA ILE A 277 2.37 14.10 -6.68
C ILE A 277 2.01 15.57 -6.94
N SER A 278 0.85 15.82 -7.55
CA SER A 278 0.35 17.20 -7.63
C SER A 278 -0.38 17.60 -6.34
N PRO A 279 -0.31 18.88 -5.92
CA PRO A 279 -1.06 19.38 -4.76
C PRO A 279 -2.56 19.15 -4.87
N PHE A 280 -3.11 19.20 -6.08
CA PHE A 280 -4.52 18.92 -6.33
C PHE A 280 -4.86 17.44 -6.06
N ASN A 281 -4.01 16.50 -6.50
CA ASN A 281 -4.19 15.08 -6.18
C ASN A 281 -4.05 14.84 -4.67
N ALA A 282 -3.08 15.46 -4.02
CA ALA A 282 -2.92 15.36 -2.56
C ALA A 282 -4.18 15.86 -1.83
N PHE A 283 -4.77 16.95 -2.28
CA PHE A 283 -6.04 17.48 -1.75
C PHE A 283 -7.19 16.47 -1.92
N LEU A 284 -7.35 15.87 -3.10
CA LEU A 284 -8.39 14.86 -3.33
C LEU A 284 -8.17 13.60 -2.45
N LEU A 285 -6.93 13.19 -2.26
CA LEU A 285 -6.60 12.07 -1.36
C LEU A 285 -6.89 12.43 0.12
N LEU A 286 -6.63 13.66 0.54
CA LEU A 286 -7.00 14.15 1.87
C LEU A 286 -8.50 14.07 2.11
N GLN A 287 -9.33 14.43 1.12
CA GLN A 287 -10.79 14.27 1.21
C GLN A 287 -11.16 12.79 1.43
N GLY A 288 -10.46 11.88 0.79
CA GLY A 288 -10.63 10.44 1.00
C GLY A 288 -10.22 10.01 2.41
N VAL A 289 -9.08 10.49 2.91
CA VAL A 289 -8.58 10.16 4.27
C VAL A 289 -9.59 10.56 5.35
N GLU A 290 -10.23 11.71 5.22
CA GLU A 290 -11.18 12.22 6.23
C GLU A 290 -12.38 11.30 6.48
N THR A 291 -12.68 10.40 5.54
CA THR A 291 -13.77 9.41 5.67
C THR A 291 -13.28 7.96 5.61
N LEU A 292 -11.98 7.74 5.76
CA LEU A 292 -11.38 6.41 5.56
C LEU A 292 -11.99 5.36 6.48
N SER A 293 -12.08 5.61 7.78
CA SER A 293 -12.65 4.67 8.75
C SER A 293 -14.08 4.30 8.41
N LEU A 294 -14.93 5.30 8.14
CA LEU A 294 -16.35 5.09 7.80
C LEU A 294 -16.53 4.23 6.54
N ARG A 295 -15.69 4.46 5.52
CA ARG A 295 -15.75 3.68 4.28
C ARG A 295 -15.26 2.26 4.49
N VAL A 296 -14.12 2.09 5.16
CA VAL A 296 -13.52 0.77 5.38
C VAL A 296 -14.40 -0.11 6.27
N GLU A 297 -15.05 0.45 7.30
CA GLU A 297 -16.06 -0.27 8.08
C GLU A 297 -17.20 -0.77 7.19
N ARG A 298 -17.76 0.10 6.35
CA ARG A 298 -18.84 -0.28 5.43
C ARG A 298 -18.38 -1.32 4.41
N HIS A 299 -17.18 -1.21 3.86
CA HIS A 299 -16.60 -2.23 3.00
C HIS A 299 -16.54 -3.59 3.72
N ALA A 300 -16.04 -3.63 4.95
CA ALA A 300 -15.91 -4.86 5.74
C ALA A 300 -17.29 -5.48 6.09
N GLU A 301 -18.26 -4.66 6.51
CA GLU A 301 -19.62 -5.11 6.78
C GLU A 301 -20.29 -5.72 5.55
N ASN A 302 -20.21 -5.04 4.41
CA ASN A 302 -20.77 -5.52 3.15
C ASN A 302 -20.10 -6.82 2.71
N THR A 303 -18.77 -6.87 2.83
CA THR A 303 -17.98 -8.06 2.47
C THR A 303 -18.43 -9.27 3.28
N LYS A 304 -18.61 -9.14 4.58
CA LYS A 304 -19.08 -10.23 5.43
C LYS A 304 -20.41 -10.82 4.92
N LYS A 305 -21.37 -9.96 4.59
CA LYS A 305 -22.70 -10.39 4.07
C LYS A 305 -22.58 -11.07 2.71
N VAL A 306 -21.77 -10.52 1.80
CA VAL A 306 -21.56 -11.09 0.47
C VAL A 306 -20.82 -12.43 0.55
N VAL A 307 -19.80 -12.54 1.40
CA VAL A 307 -19.07 -13.81 1.63
C VAL A 307 -20.00 -14.89 2.17
N GLU A 308 -20.84 -14.55 3.16
CA GLU A 308 -21.84 -15.48 3.72
C GLU A 308 -22.84 -15.94 2.66
N TYR A 309 -23.35 -15.03 1.84
CA TYR A 309 -24.23 -15.36 0.72
C TYR A 309 -23.54 -16.29 -0.29
N LEU A 310 -22.35 -15.96 -0.76
CA LEU A 310 -21.61 -16.75 -1.75
C LEU A 310 -21.23 -18.14 -1.23
N ALA A 311 -20.80 -18.23 0.04
CA ALA A 311 -20.41 -19.51 0.64
C ALA A 311 -21.57 -20.52 0.72
N ASN A 312 -22.83 -20.05 0.74
CA ASN A 312 -24.04 -20.87 0.75
C ASN A 312 -24.70 -21.00 -0.62
N HIS A 313 -24.17 -20.36 -1.66
CA HIS A 313 -24.83 -20.35 -2.98
C HIS A 313 -24.53 -21.63 -3.77
N PRO A 314 -25.56 -22.32 -4.34
CA PRO A 314 -25.42 -23.62 -4.99
C PRO A 314 -24.54 -23.61 -6.27
N GLN A 315 -24.35 -22.47 -6.94
CA GLN A 315 -23.47 -22.33 -8.12
C GLN A 315 -22.05 -21.88 -7.76
N VAL A 316 -21.74 -21.65 -6.49
CA VAL A 316 -20.39 -21.36 -6.03
C VAL A 316 -19.71 -22.67 -5.63
N GLU A 317 -18.51 -22.87 -6.10
CA GLU A 317 -17.68 -24.03 -5.79
C GLU A 317 -16.84 -23.76 -4.54
N LYS A 318 -16.24 -22.58 -4.46
CA LYS A 318 -15.39 -22.15 -3.34
C LYS A 318 -15.41 -20.63 -3.21
N VAL A 319 -15.43 -20.14 -1.98
CA VAL A 319 -15.11 -18.74 -1.66
C VAL A 319 -13.74 -18.69 -0.99
N ASN A 320 -12.86 -17.87 -1.51
CA ASN A 320 -11.52 -17.70 -0.97
C ASN A 320 -11.47 -16.42 -0.14
N HIS A 321 -11.92 -16.51 1.12
CA HIS A 321 -11.95 -15.37 2.04
C HIS A 321 -11.51 -15.80 3.45
N PRO A 322 -10.53 -15.10 4.08
CA PRO A 322 -9.91 -15.54 5.33
C PRO A 322 -10.84 -15.48 6.57
N SER A 323 -12.02 -14.87 6.46
CA SER A 323 -13.02 -14.93 7.55
C SER A 323 -13.70 -16.29 7.68
N LEU A 324 -13.61 -17.15 6.66
CA LEU A 324 -14.22 -18.49 6.70
C LEU A 324 -13.39 -19.41 7.59
N PRO A 325 -14.02 -20.21 8.46
CA PRO A 325 -13.31 -21.03 9.45
C PRO A 325 -12.37 -22.10 8.87
N ASP A 326 -12.63 -22.54 7.64
CA ASP A 326 -11.85 -23.54 6.91
C ASP A 326 -10.73 -22.93 6.04
N HIS A 327 -10.62 -21.60 5.99
CA HIS A 327 -9.55 -20.92 5.28
C HIS A 327 -8.21 -21.08 6.02
N PRO A 328 -7.09 -21.39 5.33
CA PRO A 328 -5.79 -21.60 5.98
C PRO A 328 -5.35 -20.39 6.82
N ASP A 329 -5.67 -19.17 6.40
CA ASP A 329 -5.27 -17.94 7.10
C ASP A 329 -6.30 -17.45 8.12
N HIS A 330 -7.31 -18.25 8.47
CA HIS A 330 -8.36 -17.82 9.39
C HIS A 330 -7.80 -17.34 10.75
N ALA A 331 -6.81 -18.04 11.29
CA ALA A 331 -6.18 -17.65 12.55
C ALA A 331 -5.41 -16.33 12.44
N LEU A 332 -4.70 -16.11 11.34
CA LEU A 332 -4.01 -14.85 11.08
C LEU A 332 -4.99 -13.70 10.81
N TYR A 333 -6.10 -13.99 10.14
CA TYR A 333 -7.16 -13.00 9.96
C TYR A 333 -7.76 -12.56 11.30
N GLN A 334 -8.04 -13.48 12.21
CA GLN A 334 -8.51 -13.13 13.55
C GLN A 334 -7.47 -12.34 14.36
N LYS A 335 -6.18 -12.64 14.17
CA LYS A 335 -5.08 -11.96 14.84
C LYS A 335 -4.91 -10.52 14.33
N TYR A 336 -4.86 -10.32 13.03
CA TYR A 336 -4.48 -9.04 12.42
C TYR A 336 -5.65 -8.15 12.02
N PHE A 337 -6.84 -8.73 11.79
CA PHE A 337 -8.02 -8.03 11.31
C PHE A 337 -9.24 -8.23 12.22
N PRO A 338 -9.16 -7.89 13.51
CA PRO A 338 -10.26 -8.13 14.46
C PRO A 338 -11.53 -7.34 14.11
N ASN A 339 -11.39 -6.24 13.35
CA ASN A 339 -12.51 -5.40 12.89
C ASN A 339 -13.02 -5.78 11.50
N GLY A 340 -12.58 -6.92 10.95
CA GLY A 340 -12.90 -7.33 9.60
C GLY A 340 -11.91 -6.81 8.57
N GLY A 341 -12.17 -7.08 7.28
CA GLY A 341 -11.29 -6.68 6.18
C GLY A 341 -11.43 -7.59 4.98
N ALA A 342 -10.39 -7.60 4.12
CA ALA A 342 -10.33 -8.43 2.92
C ALA A 342 -11.52 -8.23 1.97
N SER A 343 -11.95 -6.97 1.76
CA SER A 343 -13.06 -6.63 0.87
C SER A 343 -12.73 -6.83 -0.62
N ILE A 344 -11.50 -7.21 -0.92
CA ILE A 344 -11.08 -7.70 -2.24
C ILE A 344 -10.77 -9.19 -2.05
N PHE A 345 -11.52 -10.07 -2.69
CA PHE A 345 -11.38 -11.51 -2.56
C PHE A 345 -11.82 -12.23 -3.83
N THR A 346 -11.62 -13.53 -3.89
CA THR A 346 -12.00 -14.36 -5.04
C THR A 346 -13.02 -15.42 -4.64
N PHE A 347 -13.81 -15.83 -5.62
CA PHE A 347 -14.60 -17.06 -5.54
C PHE A 347 -14.54 -17.81 -6.86
N GLN A 348 -14.86 -19.08 -6.82
CA GLN A 348 -14.93 -19.97 -7.99
C GLN A 348 -16.40 -20.28 -8.27
N ILE A 349 -16.85 -19.96 -9.49
CA ILE A 349 -18.18 -20.37 -9.95
C ILE A 349 -18.11 -21.80 -10.49
N LYS A 350 -19.18 -22.59 -10.33
CA LYS A 350 -19.27 -23.91 -10.96
C LYS A 350 -19.26 -23.78 -12.49
N GLY A 351 -18.38 -24.53 -13.13
CA GLY A 351 -18.15 -24.46 -14.58
C GLY A 351 -16.73 -24.03 -14.92
N GLY A 352 -16.57 -23.23 -15.95
CA GLY A 352 -15.28 -22.75 -16.44
C GLY A 352 -15.29 -21.27 -16.80
N VAL A 353 -14.42 -20.88 -17.73
CA VAL A 353 -14.32 -19.49 -18.24
C VAL A 353 -15.64 -18.99 -18.78
N LYS A 354 -16.39 -19.84 -19.50
CA LYS A 354 -17.66 -19.45 -20.12
C LYS A 354 -18.69 -19.01 -19.07
N GLU A 355 -18.84 -19.79 -18.02
CA GLU A 355 -19.77 -19.50 -16.93
C GLU A 355 -19.31 -18.27 -16.14
N ALA A 356 -17.99 -18.13 -15.88
CA ALA A 356 -17.42 -16.95 -15.23
C ALA A 356 -17.68 -15.67 -16.04
N HIS A 357 -17.44 -15.69 -17.35
CA HIS A 357 -17.71 -14.55 -18.22
C HIS A 357 -19.22 -14.24 -18.29
N ALA A 358 -20.05 -15.27 -18.47
CA ALA A 358 -21.51 -15.07 -18.50
C ALA A 358 -22.03 -14.44 -17.21
N PHE A 359 -21.53 -14.87 -16.05
CA PHE A 359 -21.86 -14.26 -14.77
C PHE A 359 -21.45 -12.79 -14.73
N ILE A 360 -20.20 -12.48 -15.06
CA ILE A 360 -19.67 -11.10 -15.04
C ILE A 360 -20.45 -10.18 -15.98
N ASP A 361 -20.74 -10.64 -17.19
CA ASP A 361 -21.43 -9.85 -18.22
C ASP A 361 -22.88 -9.52 -17.88
N HIS A 362 -23.49 -10.27 -16.95
CA HIS A 362 -24.87 -10.02 -16.48
C HIS A 362 -24.96 -9.16 -15.22
N LEU A 363 -23.85 -8.84 -14.57
CA LEU A 363 -23.84 -7.92 -13.43
C LEU A 363 -24.24 -6.49 -13.88
N LYS A 364 -25.00 -5.80 -13.05
CA LYS A 364 -25.55 -4.46 -13.35
C LYS A 364 -25.02 -3.37 -12.40
N ILE A 365 -24.69 -3.74 -11.17
CA ILE A 365 -24.11 -2.84 -10.15
C ILE A 365 -22.60 -2.94 -10.14
N PHE A 366 -22.06 -4.16 -10.16
CA PHE A 366 -20.62 -4.37 -10.21
C PHE A 366 -20.04 -3.91 -11.55
N SER A 367 -19.08 -3.01 -11.52
CA SER A 367 -18.41 -2.54 -12.73
C SER A 367 -17.24 -3.45 -13.10
N LEU A 368 -17.17 -3.87 -14.37
CA LEU A 368 -16.06 -4.64 -14.91
C LEU A 368 -14.90 -3.72 -15.28
N LEU A 369 -13.85 -3.70 -14.50
CA LEU A 369 -12.65 -2.90 -14.74
C LEU A 369 -11.44 -3.35 -13.91
N ALA A 370 -10.25 -2.96 -14.35
CA ALA A 370 -8.98 -3.27 -13.67
C ALA A 370 -8.67 -2.30 -12.53
N ASN A 371 -9.55 -2.22 -11.53
CA ASN A 371 -9.32 -1.47 -10.29
C ASN A 371 -9.84 -2.27 -9.09
N VAL A 372 -9.60 -1.78 -7.88
CA VAL A 372 -10.08 -2.32 -6.60
C VAL A 372 -10.22 -1.21 -5.59
N ALA A 373 -10.90 -1.47 -4.47
CA ALA A 373 -10.99 -0.57 -3.33
C ALA A 373 -11.65 0.79 -3.64
N ASP A 374 -12.56 0.81 -4.59
CA ASP A 374 -13.44 1.93 -4.88
C ASP A 374 -14.69 1.85 -3.98
N VAL A 375 -15.34 2.97 -3.70
CA VAL A 375 -16.65 3.00 -3.03
C VAL A 375 -17.73 2.26 -3.82
N LYS A 376 -17.53 2.05 -5.13
CA LYS A 376 -18.37 1.23 -5.99
C LYS A 376 -17.83 -0.19 -6.05
N SER A 377 -18.71 -1.16 -6.06
CA SER A 377 -18.35 -2.58 -6.23
C SER A 377 -17.83 -2.87 -7.63
N LEU A 378 -16.72 -3.61 -7.68
CA LEU A 378 -16.02 -3.93 -8.92
C LEU A 378 -15.85 -5.43 -9.07
N VAL A 379 -15.71 -5.88 -10.33
CA VAL A 379 -15.50 -7.28 -10.70
C VAL A 379 -14.46 -7.40 -11.80
N ILE A 380 -13.70 -8.49 -11.79
CA ILE A 380 -12.84 -8.86 -12.91
C ILE A 380 -12.61 -10.37 -12.96
N HIS A 381 -12.27 -10.90 -14.14
CA HIS A 381 -11.80 -12.28 -14.33
C HIS A 381 -10.27 -12.28 -14.37
N PRO A 382 -9.56 -12.66 -13.29
CA PRO A 382 -8.11 -12.50 -13.22
C PRO A 382 -7.35 -13.23 -14.31
N ALA A 383 -7.70 -14.49 -14.58
CA ALA A 383 -6.98 -15.34 -15.53
C ALA A 383 -6.93 -14.78 -16.96
N THR A 384 -7.98 -14.08 -17.42
CA THR A 384 -8.02 -13.51 -18.79
C THR A 384 -7.69 -12.02 -18.84
N THR A 385 -7.37 -11.39 -17.71
CA THR A 385 -7.13 -9.93 -17.63
C THR A 385 -5.87 -9.59 -16.84
N THR A 386 -5.98 -9.37 -15.54
CA THR A 386 -4.88 -8.87 -14.68
C THR A 386 -3.72 -9.84 -14.54
N HIS A 387 -3.93 -11.13 -14.80
CA HIS A 387 -2.93 -12.20 -14.70
C HIS A 387 -2.77 -12.96 -16.01
N SER A 388 -3.27 -12.40 -17.14
CA SER A 388 -3.23 -13.04 -18.48
C SER A 388 -1.80 -13.26 -19.02
N GLN A 389 -0.79 -12.68 -18.40
CA GLN A 389 0.62 -12.83 -18.75
C GLN A 389 1.24 -14.09 -18.13
N LEU A 390 0.58 -14.68 -17.11
CA LEU A 390 1.06 -15.87 -16.42
C LEU A 390 0.71 -17.13 -17.22
N SER A 391 1.59 -18.11 -17.17
CA SER A 391 1.31 -19.46 -17.65
C SER A 391 0.22 -20.13 -16.82
N GLU A 392 -0.36 -21.21 -17.32
CA GLU A 392 -1.38 -21.97 -16.59
C GLU A 392 -0.86 -22.49 -15.24
N GLN A 393 0.40 -22.94 -15.19
CA GLN A 393 1.02 -23.39 -13.94
C GLN A 393 1.20 -22.24 -12.94
N GLU A 394 1.67 -21.08 -13.38
CA GLU A 394 1.83 -19.90 -12.52
C GLU A 394 0.48 -19.40 -11.99
N LEU A 395 -0.58 -19.46 -12.79
CA LEU A 395 -1.94 -19.17 -12.32
C LEU A 395 -2.37 -20.12 -11.19
N LEU A 396 -2.16 -21.42 -11.39
CA LEU A 396 -2.49 -22.44 -10.39
C LEU A 396 -1.66 -22.28 -9.10
N ASP A 397 -0.38 -21.95 -9.23
CA ASP A 397 0.51 -21.68 -8.09
C ASP A 397 0.08 -20.46 -7.26
N GLN A 398 -0.64 -19.53 -7.90
CA GLN A 398 -1.27 -18.38 -7.24
C GLN A 398 -2.74 -18.64 -6.83
N GLY A 399 -3.24 -19.87 -6.99
CA GLY A 399 -4.61 -20.23 -6.65
C GLY A 399 -5.67 -19.58 -7.57
N ILE A 400 -5.28 -19.22 -8.80
CA ILE A 400 -6.17 -18.64 -9.82
C ILE A 400 -6.55 -19.72 -10.81
N TYR A 401 -7.83 -20.07 -10.84
CA TYR A 401 -8.39 -21.07 -11.74
C TYR A 401 -9.17 -20.39 -12.88
N GLN A 402 -9.53 -21.16 -13.89
CA GLN A 402 -10.25 -20.66 -15.07
C GLN A 402 -11.69 -20.19 -14.76
N ASN A 403 -12.23 -20.58 -13.61
CA ASN A 403 -13.53 -20.17 -13.08
C ASN A 403 -13.43 -19.17 -11.90
N THR A 404 -12.25 -18.62 -11.66
CA THR A 404 -12.03 -17.66 -10.58
C THR A 404 -12.51 -16.26 -10.95
N ILE A 405 -13.33 -15.68 -10.12
CA ILE A 405 -13.83 -14.31 -10.23
C ILE A 405 -13.31 -13.51 -9.02
N ARG A 406 -12.75 -12.33 -9.25
CA ARG A 406 -12.36 -11.41 -8.19
C ARG A 406 -13.42 -10.32 -8.01
N LEU A 407 -13.87 -10.13 -6.79
CA LEU A 407 -14.74 -9.03 -6.38
C LEU A 407 -13.93 -8.01 -5.56
N SER A 408 -14.31 -6.74 -5.68
CA SER A 408 -13.97 -5.66 -4.77
C SER A 408 -15.27 -5.07 -4.28
N ILE A 409 -15.60 -5.32 -3.03
CA ILE A 409 -16.90 -4.95 -2.46
C ILE A 409 -16.88 -3.48 -2.07
N GLY A 410 -17.85 -2.73 -2.58
CA GLY A 410 -18.04 -1.32 -2.34
C GLY A 410 -18.89 -1.00 -1.10
N THR A 411 -19.39 0.23 -1.06
CA THR A 411 -20.13 0.78 0.09
C THR A 411 -21.64 0.89 -0.17
N GLU A 412 -22.13 0.32 -1.26
CA GLU A 412 -23.55 0.26 -1.63
C GLU A 412 -24.37 -0.46 -0.55
N ASN A 413 -25.67 -0.51 -0.70
CA ASN A 413 -26.53 -1.37 0.12
C ASN A 413 -26.20 -2.84 -0.17
N ALA A 414 -25.92 -3.63 0.87
CA ALA A 414 -25.49 -5.03 0.71
C ALA A 414 -26.60 -5.91 0.09
N ASP A 415 -27.88 -5.61 0.35
CA ASP A 415 -28.98 -6.40 -0.21
C ASP A 415 -29.09 -6.17 -1.74
N ASP A 416 -28.81 -4.96 -2.21
CA ASP A 416 -28.74 -4.66 -3.65
C ASP A 416 -27.58 -5.39 -4.31
N LEU A 417 -26.40 -5.45 -3.65
CA LEU A 417 -25.26 -6.21 -4.15
C LEU A 417 -25.57 -7.70 -4.26
N ILE A 418 -26.21 -8.28 -3.22
CA ILE A 418 -26.60 -9.69 -3.23
C ILE A 418 -27.66 -9.95 -4.31
N ALA A 419 -28.62 -9.06 -4.49
CA ALA A 419 -29.62 -9.19 -5.55
C ALA A 419 -28.99 -9.14 -6.96
N ASP A 420 -27.96 -8.30 -7.15
CA ASP A 420 -27.24 -8.23 -8.42
C ASP A 420 -26.44 -9.52 -8.69
N LEU A 421 -25.79 -10.09 -7.67
CA LEU A 421 -25.12 -11.38 -7.78
C LEU A 421 -26.10 -12.51 -8.10
N GLU A 422 -27.26 -12.56 -7.41
CA GLU A 422 -28.28 -13.59 -7.61
C GLU A 422 -28.85 -13.56 -9.06
N GLN A 423 -29.18 -12.37 -9.58
CA GLN A 423 -29.71 -12.28 -10.95
C GLN A 423 -28.67 -12.68 -12.00
N ALA A 424 -27.38 -12.42 -11.74
CA ALA A 424 -26.29 -12.86 -12.60
C ALA A 424 -26.09 -14.38 -12.57
N PHE A 425 -26.20 -15.02 -11.40
CA PHE A 425 -26.21 -16.47 -11.29
C PHE A 425 -27.39 -17.13 -12.02
N GLN A 426 -28.58 -16.52 -11.99
CA GLN A 426 -29.73 -17.03 -12.74
C GLN A 426 -29.50 -17.02 -14.24
N ALA A 427 -28.87 -15.97 -14.78
CA ALA A 427 -28.56 -15.85 -16.19
C ALA A 427 -27.53 -16.90 -16.69
N VAL A 428 -26.69 -17.42 -15.81
CA VAL A 428 -25.72 -18.51 -16.16
C VAL A 428 -26.41 -19.87 -16.29
N LYS A 429 -27.60 -20.06 -15.68
CA LYS A 429 -28.36 -21.32 -15.75
C LYS A 429 -29.16 -21.48 -17.06
N GLU A 430 -29.44 -20.37 -17.72
CA GLU A 430 -30.14 -20.34 -19.01
C GLU A 430 -29.15 -20.53 -20.19
#